data_671037bcc09cbebee57d1085ca03b108
#
_entry.id   671037bcc09cbebee57d1085ca03b108
#
_cell.length_a   1.000
_cell.length_b   1.000
_cell.length_c   1.000
_cell.angle_alpha   90.00
_cell.angle_beta   90.00
_cell.angle_gamma   90.00
#
_symmetry.space_group_name_H-M   'P 1'
#
loop_
_entity.id
_entity.type
_entity.pdbx_description
1 polymer ?
#
loop_
_entity_poly.entity_id
_entity_poly.type
_entity_poly.pdbx_seq_one_letter_code
_entity_poly.pdbx_strand_id
1 'polypeptide(L)'
;MPTNHWKGVPVPEAGDDLLSAWPSALDAAGIIFPAQSVAAGREILSKAEAAGHAPTAAHPAYLDVGGVLYRSDGSKNGATWILRPINEVQAAEASVVVANTLKLGNNQYSGAAQVDLGVRPYDRIVQVSFTVWGRVSAGDIDATVLLLDRPYRARFPNDSTGASVTVTGIRVVPAGQDPKIRCGFTGAYGTGGTFSISGDSAYSTLFATALPRSMG
;
A
#
# COMPACT_ATOMS: atom_id res chain seq x y z
N MET A 1 -6.53 -45.64 -3.23
CA MET A 1 -5.81 -44.83 -4.23
C MET A 1 -6.72 -43.72 -4.67
N PRO A 2 -6.33 -42.47 -4.61
CA PRO A 2 -7.20 -41.38 -5.03
C PRO A 2 -7.55 -41.53 -6.52
N THR A 3 -8.82 -41.43 -6.83
CA THR A 3 -9.31 -41.40 -8.22
C THR A 3 -8.98 -40.03 -8.84
N ASN A 4 -8.46 -40.04 -10.06
CA ASN A 4 -8.18 -38.81 -10.78
C ASN A 4 -9.50 -38.24 -11.34
N HIS A 5 -9.77 -37.00 -11.06
CA HIS A 5 -10.82 -36.25 -11.76
C HIS A 5 -10.51 -36.16 -13.26
N TRP A 6 -11.52 -35.89 -14.10
CA TRP A 6 -11.41 -35.77 -15.57
C TRP A 6 -10.30 -34.77 -16.03
N LYS A 7 -9.81 -33.87 -15.17
CA LYS A 7 -8.68 -32.99 -15.40
C LYS A 7 -7.33 -33.52 -14.88
N GLY A 8 -7.27 -34.76 -14.42
CA GLY A 8 -6.07 -35.34 -13.82
C GLY A 8 -5.78 -34.89 -12.40
N VAL A 9 -6.67 -34.11 -11.79
CA VAL A 9 -6.51 -33.66 -10.40
C VAL A 9 -6.89 -34.80 -9.45
N PRO A 10 -6.02 -35.21 -8.50
CA PRO A 10 -6.39 -36.19 -7.49
C PRO A 10 -7.56 -35.68 -6.65
N VAL A 11 -8.61 -36.49 -6.53
CA VAL A 11 -9.77 -36.20 -5.67
C VAL A 11 -9.68 -37.08 -4.44
N PRO A 12 -9.73 -36.55 -3.22
CA PRO A 12 -9.81 -37.35 -2.00
C PRO A 12 -11.08 -38.22 -2.00
N GLU A 13 -10.92 -39.49 -1.65
CA GLU A 13 -12.05 -40.39 -1.48
C GLU A 13 -12.59 -40.34 -0.04
N ALA A 14 -13.84 -40.84 0.13
CA ALA A 14 -14.41 -40.94 1.47
C ALA A 14 -13.59 -41.94 2.31
N GLY A 15 -12.92 -41.42 3.34
CA GLY A 15 -12.00 -42.19 4.21
C GLY A 15 -10.55 -41.79 4.08
N ASP A 16 -10.17 -40.98 3.07
CA ASP A 16 -8.87 -40.38 3.02
C ASP A 16 -8.76 -39.30 4.13
N ASP A 17 -7.60 -39.25 4.78
CA ASP A 17 -7.30 -38.10 5.62
C ASP A 17 -7.20 -36.88 4.72
N LEU A 18 -8.19 -35.98 4.80
CA LEU A 18 -8.26 -34.74 4.01
C LEU A 18 -6.99 -33.90 4.17
N LEU A 19 -6.31 -33.99 5.29
CA LEU A 19 -5.04 -33.25 5.53
C LEU A 19 -3.86 -33.85 4.77
N SER A 20 -3.88 -35.14 4.45
CA SER A 20 -2.82 -35.82 3.69
C SER A 20 -3.09 -35.86 2.19
N ALA A 21 -4.35 -35.94 1.76
CA ALA A 21 -4.73 -36.00 0.35
C ALA A 21 -4.83 -34.62 -0.32
N TRP A 22 -5.25 -33.62 0.41
CA TRP A 22 -5.40 -32.25 -0.09
C TRP A 22 -4.13 -31.62 -0.69
N PRO A 23 -2.94 -31.75 -0.11
CA PRO A 23 -1.76 -31.09 -0.67
C PRO A 23 -1.45 -31.49 -2.12
N SER A 24 -1.61 -32.78 -2.45
CA SER A 24 -1.39 -33.26 -3.84
C SER A 24 -2.44 -32.78 -4.80
N ALA A 25 -3.71 -32.70 -4.36
CA ALA A 25 -4.81 -32.14 -5.14
C ALA A 25 -4.64 -30.64 -5.39
N LEU A 26 -4.09 -29.93 -4.44
CA LEU A 26 -3.92 -28.48 -4.45
C LEU A 26 -2.71 -28.02 -5.27
N ASP A 27 -1.61 -28.76 -5.22
CA ASP A 27 -0.42 -28.54 -6.06
C ASP A 27 -0.79 -28.67 -7.55
N ALA A 28 -1.69 -29.60 -7.88
CA ALA A 28 -2.15 -29.81 -9.25
C ALA A 28 -3.23 -28.81 -9.71
N ALA A 29 -4.01 -28.22 -8.81
CA ALA A 29 -5.20 -27.44 -9.15
C ALA A 29 -5.04 -25.92 -8.97
N GLY A 30 -3.98 -25.46 -8.31
CA GLY A 30 -3.78 -24.04 -7.95
C GLY A 30 -4.91 -23.52 -7.06
N ILE A 31 -5.37 -24.32 -6.10
CA ILE A 31 -6.54 -24.00 -5.28
C ILE A 31 -6.19 -22.96 -4.21
N ILE A 32 -7.13 -22.04 -4.03
CA ILE A 32 -7.08 -21.03 -2.97
C ILE A 32 -7.76 -21.60 -1.73
N PHE A 33 -7.04 -21.63 -0.59
CA PHE A 33 -7.61 -22.09 0.68
C PHE A 33 -8.39 -20.97 1.36
N PRO A 34 -9.68 -21.18 1.68
CA PRO A 34 -10.38 -20.23 2.52
C PRO A 34 -9.87 -20.29 3.96
N ALA A 35 -9.60 -19.15 4.56
CA ALA A 35 -9.25 -19.04 5.95
C ALA A 35 -10.04 -17.91 6.63
N GLN A 36 -10.48 -18.14 7.86
CA GLN A 36 -11.27 -17.16 8.60
C GLN A 36 -10.42 -15.97 9.10
N SER A 37 -9.12 -16.16 9.19
CA SER A 37 -8.15 -15.13 9.61
C SER A 37 -6.75 -15.47 9.10
N VAL A 38 -5.85 -14.50 9.14
CA VAL A 38 -4.42 -14.70 8.85
C VAL A 38 -3.80 -15.73 9.79
N ALA A 39 -4.22 -15.77 11.06
CA ALA A 39 -3.77 -16.77 12.03
C ALA A 39 -4.21 -18.19 11.62
N ALA A 40 -5.49 -18.37 11.26
CA ALA A 40 -6.01 -19.64 10.75
C ALA A 40 -5.29 -20.08 9.46
N GLY A 41 -4.98 -19.14 8.56
CA GLY A 41 -4.18 -19.41 7.37
C GLY A 41 -2.78 -19.93 7.71
N ARG A 42 -2.12 -19.36 8.71
CA ARG A 42 -0.82 -19.87 9.19
C ARG A 42 -0.90 -21.26 9.78
N GLU A 43 -1.98 -21.60 10.49
CA GLU A 43 -2.23 -22.94 11.00
C GLU A 43 -2.39 -23.96 9.86
N ILE A 44 -3.10 -23.61 8.80
CA ILE A 44 -3.23 -24.44 7.60
C ILE A 44 -1.84 -24.74 7.03
N LEU A 45 -0.99 -23.73 6.86
CA LEU A 45 0.37 -23.94 6.35
C LEU A 45 1.25 -24.78 7.28
N SER A 46 1.11 -24.62 8.60
CA SER A 46 1.85 -25.44 9.58
C SER A 46 1.41 -26.89 9.54
N LYS A 47 0.12 -27.17 9.33
CA LYS A 47 -0.39 -28.55 9.15
C LYS A 47 0.10 -29.14 7.83
N ALA A 48 0.13 -28.35 6.75
CA ALA A 48 0.67 -28.79 5.47
C ALA A 48 2.16 -29.12 5.58
N GLU A 49 2.95 -28.31 6.28
CA GLU A 49 4.36 -28.59 6.54
C GLU A 49 4.57 -29.88 7.35
N ALA A 50 3.78 -30.08 8.40
CA ALA A 50 3.85 -31.31 9.21
C ALA A 50 3.52 -32.57 8.39
N ALA A 51 2.71 -32.42 7.35
CA ALA A 51 2.40 -33.47 6.38
C ALA A 51 3.44 -33.62 5.23
N GLY A 52 4.53 -32.82 5.25
CA GLY A 52 5.57 -32.86 4.21
C GLY A 52 5.28 -32.02 2.98
N HIS A 53 4.28 -31.14 3.03
CA HIS A 53 3.80 -30.32 1.91
C HIS A 53 3.91 -28.80 2.19
N ALA A 54 5.07 -28.38 2.70
CA ALA A 54 5.32 -26.95 2.91
C ALA A 54 5.29 -26.18 1.58
N PRO A 55 4.69 -24.98 1.55
CA PRO A 55 4.80 -24.14 0.36
C PRO A 55 6.25 -23.78 0.06
N THR A 56 6.54 -23.58 -1.21
CA THR A 56 7.86 -23.16 -1.70
C THR A 56 7.71 -22.01 -2.70
N ALA A 57 8.82 -21.39 -3.12
CA ALA A 57 8.78 -20.36 -4.14
C ALA A 57 8.26 -20.89 -5.49
N ALA A 58 8.57 -22.17 -5.83
CA ALA A 58 8.10 -22.83 -7.04
C ALA A 58 6.63 -23.28 -6.93
N HIS A 59 6.19 -23.64 -5.72
CA HIS A 59 4.83 -24.12 -5.41
C HIS A 59 4.26 -23.30 -4.25
N PRO A 60 3.86 -22.03 -4.51
CA PRO A 60 3.33 -21.17 -3.46
C PRO A 60 1.91 -21.59 -3.06
N ALA A 61 1.60 -21.45 -1.78
CA ALA A 61 0.24 -21.58 -1.29
C ALA A 61 -0.52 -20.25 -1.41
N TYR A 62 -1.81 -20.34 -1.74
CA TYR A 62 -2.72 -19.20 -1.79
C TYR A 62 -3.82 -19.37 -0.76
N LEU A 63 -4.17 -18.30 -0.05
CA LEU A 63 -5.20 -18.28 0.98
C LEU A 63 -6.11 -17.09 0.76
N ASP A 64 -7.42 -17.32 0.80
CA ASP A 64 -8.42 -16.25 0.85
C ASP A 64 -8.80 -15.98 2.31
N VAL A 65 -8.56 -14.77 2.77
CA VAL A 65 -8.95 -14.32 4.11
C VAL A 65 -9.88 -13.11 3.96
N GLY A 66 -11.17 -13.37 4.01
CA GLY A 66 -12.18 -12.31 3.94
C GLY A 66 -12.15 -11.51 2.62
N GLY A 67 -11.85 -12.15 1.49
CA GLY A 67 -11.74 -11.53 0.17
C GLY A 67 -10.35 -10.96 -0.13
N VAL A 68 -9.43 -11.00 0.80
CA VAL A 68 -8.02 -10.67 0.56
C VAL A 68 -7.25 -11.94 0.25
N LEU A 69 -6.68 -12.00 -0.94
CA LEU A 69 -5.88 -13.13 -1.38
C LEU A 69 -4.44 -12.98 -0.91
N TYR A 70 -3.98 -13.94 -0.13
CA TYR A 70 -2.60 -14.03 0.38
C TYR A 70 -1.83 -15.12 -0.33
N ARG A 71 -0.53 -14.88 -0.52
CA ARG A 71 0.44 -15.84 -1.03
C ARG A 71 1.49 -16.15 0.04
N SER A 72 1.84 -17.42 0.19
CA SER A 72 3.03 -17.87 0.93
C SER A 72 3.97 -18.59 -0.03
N ASP A 73 5.23 -18.18 -0.06
CA ASP A 73 6.31 -18.78 -0.85
C ASP A 73 7.22 -19.69 -0.03
N GLY A 74 6.76 -20.09 1.15
CA GLY A 74 7.55 -20.90 2.08
C GLY A 74 8.42 -20.07 3.04
N SER A 75 8.49 -18.76 2.88
CA SER A 75 9.27 -17.90 3.78
C SER A 75 8.65 -17.84 5.17
N LYS A 76 9.52 -17.83 6.20
CA LYS A 76 9.14 -17.68 7.61
C LYS A 76 9.93 -16.55 8.28
N ASN A 77 9.32 -15.97 9.31
CA ASN A 77 10.01 -15.13 10.29
C ASN A 77 10.02 -15.89 11.62
N GLY A 78 11.16 -16.50 11.98
CA GLY A 78 11.23 -17.49 13.04
C GLY A 78 10.36 -18.70 12.70
N ALA A 79 9.42 -19.05 13.58
CA ALA A 79 8.46 -20.14 13.36
C ALA A 79 7.18 -19.71 12.62
N THR A 80 7.03 -18.43 12.27
CA THR A 80 5.78 -17.86 11.72
C THR A 80 5.83 -17.74 10.21
N TRP A 81 4.86 -18.33 9.50
CA TRP A 81 4.70 -18.20 8.07
C TRP A 81 4.47 -16.75 7.65
N ILE A 82 5.18 -16.31 6.61
CA ILE A 82 4.96 -15.01 5.97
C ILE A 82 3.85 -15.17 4.94
N LEU A 83 2.75 -14.43 5.16
CA LEU A 83 1.63 -14.31 4.22
C LEU A 83 1.66 -12.90 3.62
N ARG A 84 1.75 -12.81 2.29
CA ARG A 84 1.78 -11.54 1.56
C ARG A 84 0.47 -11.37 0.82
N PRO A 85 -0.33 -10.34 1.09
CA PRO A 85 -1.51 -10.07 0.29
C PRO A 85 -1.09 -9.67 -1.13
N ILE A 86 -1.84 -10.14 -2.12
CA ILE A 86 -1.54 -9.87 -3.54
C ILE A 86 -2.61 -9.01 -4.23
N ASN A 87 -3.78 -8.86 -3.63
CA ASN A 87 -4.89 -8.06 -4.15
C ASN A 87 -5.39 -6.98 -3.18
N GLU A 88 -4.72 -6.77 -2.03
CA GLU A 88 -5.10 -5.70 -1.10
C GLU A 88 -4.75 -4.34 -1.69
N VAL A 89 -5.76 -3.53 -1.96
CA VAL A 89 -5.60 -2.12 -2.32
C VAL A 89 -5.93 -1.28 -1.10
N GLN A 90 -5.00 -0.46 -0.67
CA GLN A 90 -5.23 0.53 0.38
C GLN A 90 -5.40 1.89 -0.26
N ALA A 91 -6.37 2.65 0.20
CA ALA A 91 -6.56 4.03 -0.21
C ALA A 91 -6.87 4.90 1.00
N ALA A 92 -6.36 6.11 1.01
CA ALA A 92 -6.68 7.12 2.00
C ALA A 92 -6.72 8.49 1.34
N GLU A 93 -7.62 9.32 1.83
CA GLU A 93 -7.82 10.69 1.33
C GLU A 93 -7.93 11.65 2.50
N ALA A 94 -7.40 12.85 2.34
CA ALA A 94 -7.60 13.96 3.26
C ALA A 94 -7.85 15.25 2.47
N SER A 95 -8.87 15.98 2.91
CA SER A 95 -9.09 17.36 2.44
C SER A 95 -8.03 18.26 3.04
N VAL A 96 -7.53 19.18 2.23
CA VAL A 96 -6.53 20.16 2.65
C VAL A 96 -7.25 21.42 3.07
N VAL A 97 -7.16 21.72 4.36
CA VAL A 97 -7.69 22.95 4.93
C VAL A 97 -6.53 23.81 5.40
N VAL A 98 -6.34 24.95 4.76
CA VAL A 98 -5.35 25.94 5.22
C VAL A 98 -6.06 27.25 5.51
N ALA A 99 -5.84 27.76 6.71
CA ALA A 99 -6.39 29.06 7.08
C ALA A 99 -5.71 30.20 6.27
N ASN A 100 -6.51 30.83 5.44
CA ASN A 100 -6.32 32.14 4.79
C ASN A 100 -5.01 32.39 4.01
N THR A 101 -3.92 32.78 4.66
CA THR A 101 -2.69 33.18 3.98
C THR A 101 -1.48 32.66 4.73
N LEU A 102 -0.59 31.99 4.00
CA LEU A 102 0.69 31.48 4.54
C LEU A 102 1.83 32.40 4.09
N LYS A 103 2.64 32.83 5.04
CA LYS A 103 3.96 33.42 4.77
C LYS A 103 5.01 32.39 5.13
N LEU A 104 5.84 32.01 4.17
CA LEU A 104 6.88 31.01 4.34
C LEU A 104 8.24 31.64 4.04
N GLY A 105 9.15 31.46 4.98
CA GLY A 105 10.56 31.79 4.76
C GLY A 105 11.23 30.81 3.81
N ASN A 106 12.50 31.07 3.52
CA ASN A 106 13.35 30.21 2.70
C ASN A 106 13.37 28.76 3.26
N ASN A 107 13.03 27.79 2.42
CA ASN A 107 12.93 26.36 2.77
C ASN A 107 11.99 26.02 3.96
N GLN A 108 11.23 26.96 4.45
CA GLN A 108 10.28 26.71 5.52
C GLN A 108 9.11 25.86 5.00
N TYR A 109 8.86 24.74 5.67
CA TYR A 109 7.71 23.87 5.39
C TYR A 109 6.56 24.18 6.34
N SER A 110 5.36 24.22 5.81
CA SER A 110 4.10 24.26 6.56
C SER A 110 3.22 23.08 6.16
N GLY A 111 2.93 22.18 7.08
CA GLY A 111 2.03 21.04 6.85
C GLY A 111 0.58 21.51 6.71
N ALA A 112 -0.18 20.84 5.86
CA ALA A 112 -1.58 21.13 5.57
C ALA A 112 -2.50 19.94 5.79
N ALA A 113 -2.07 18.72 5.44
CA ALA A 113 -2.82 17.49 5.69
C ALA A 113 -1.89 16.29 5.79
N GLN A 114 -2.42 15.21 6.34
CA GLN A 114 -1.76 13.90 6.39
C GLN A 114 -2.77 12.80 6.18
N VAL A 115 -2.31 11.66 5.65
CA VAL A 115 -3.07 10.42 5.58
C VAL A 115 -2.26 9.28 6.16
N ASP A 116 -2.96 8.32 6.75
CA ASP A 116 -2.37 7.13 7.33
C ASP A 116 -2.84 5.88 6.55
N LEU A 117 -1.89 5.12 6.05
CA LEU A 117 -2.12 3.80 5.45
C LEU A 117 -1.72 2.67 6.42
N GLY A 118 -1.33 3.03 7.65
CA GLY A 118 -0.88 2.12 8.69
C GLY A 118 0.43 1.40 8.34
N VAL A 119 0.93 0.64 9.31
CA VAL A 119 2.07 -0.26 9.12
C VAL A 119 1.59 -1.60 8.56
N ARG A 120 2.35 -2.19 7.63
CA ARG A 120 2.04 -3.51 7.07
C ARG A 120 3.25 -4.44 7.19
N PRO A 121 3.03 -5.75 7.36
CA PRO A 121 4.12 -6.74 7.51
C PRO A 121 4.74 -7.17 6.17
N TYR A 122 4.52 -6.42 5.09
CA TYR A 122 5.03 -6.69 3.74
C TYR A 122 5.41 -5.38 3.05
N ASP A 123 6.29 -5.48 2.05
CA ASP A 123 6.65 -4.36 1.17
C ASP A 123 5.46 -3.95 0.32
N ARG A 124 5.30 -2.65 0.13
CA ARG A 124 4.23 -2.10 -0.72
C ARG A 124 4.74 -0.94 -1.55
N ILE A 125 4.13 -0.77 -2.71
CA ILE A 125 4.32 0.41 -3.55
C ILE A 125 3.27 1.43 -3.11
N VAL A 126 3.72 2.56 -2.62
CA VAL A 126 2.84 3.67 -2.23
C VAL A 126 2.95 4.77 -3.28
N GLN A 127 1.80 5.15 -3.82
CA GLN A 127 1.64 6.30 -4.69
C GLN A 127 0.85 7.37 -3.97
N VAL A 128 1.30 8.60 -4.07
CA VAL A 128 0.65 9.78 -3.48
C VAL A 128 0.39 10.83 -4.55
N SER A 129 -0.72 11.53 -4.40
CA SER A 129 -1.09 12.67 -5.23
C SER A 129 -1.62 13.78 -4.33
N PHE A 130 -1.05 14.95 -4.44
CA PHE A 130 -1.52 16.16 -3.77
C PHE A 130 -1.89 17.18 -4.83
N THR A 131 -3.17 17.45 -4.96
CA THR A 131 -3.71 18.48 -5.85
C THR A 131 -4.20 19.65 -5.01
N VAL A 132 -3.78 20.84 -5.36
CA VAL A 132 -4.16 22.05 -4.65
C VAL A 132 -4.31 23.22 -5.60
N TRP A 133 -5.36 24.02 -5.39
CA TRP A 133 -5.52 25.29 -6.04
C TRP A 133 -5.13 26.42 -5.11
N GLY A 134 -4.38 27.40 -5.61
CA GLY A 134 -3.98 28.53 -4.81
C GLY A 134 -3.30 29.64 -5.61
N ARG A 135 -3.00 30.73 -4.94
CA ARG A 135 -2.41 31.93 -5.51
C ARG A 135 -1.15 32.33 -4.75
N VAL A 136 -0.07 32.53 -5.48
CA VAL A 136 1.17 33.13 -4.95
C VAL A 136 1.09 34.62 -5.15
N SER A 137 1.12 35.40 -4.07
CA SER A 137 1.05 36.88 -4.11
C SER A 137 2.42 37.55 -4.01
N ALA A 138 3.42 36.82 -3.52
CA ALA A 138 4.82 37.30 -3.46
C ALA A 138 5.77 36.11 -3.31
N GLY A 139 6.94 36.22 -3.92
CA GLY A 139 7.99 35.19 -3.86
C GLY A 139 7.62 33.90 -4.58
N ASP A 140 8.22 32.79 -4.14
CA ASP A 140 8.03 31.48 -4.74
C ASP A 140 7.59 30.45 -3.68
N ILE A 141 6.55 29.68 -4.01
CA ILE A 141 5.99 28.62 -3.16
C ILE A 141 5.92 27.30 -3.97
N ASP A 142 6.32 26.24 -3.32
CA ASP A 142 6.18 24.88 -3.83
C ASP A 142 5.08 24.13 -3.08
N ALA A 143 4.15 23.50 -3.78
CA ALA A 143 3.35 22.42 -3.24
C ALA A 143 4.29 21.24 -2.95
N THR A 144 4.15 20.63 -1.79
CA THR A 144 5.09 19.60 -1.30
C THR A 144 4.34 18.39 -0.74
N VAL A 145 4.74 17.20 -1.17
CA VAL A 145 4.35 15.94 -0.52
C VAL A 145 5.59 15.31 0.09
N LEU A 146 5.46 14.86 1.32
CA LEU A 146 6.45 14.05 2.00
C LEU A 146 5.99 12.59 2.02
N LEU A 147 6.81 11.71 1.50
CA LEU A 147 6.62 10.25 1.56
C LEU A 147 7.91 9.62 2.09
N LEU A 148 7.85 9.00 3.27
CA LEU A 148 9.02 8.54 4.02
C LEU A 148 10.03 9.69 4.26
N ASP A 149 9.51 10.85 4.67
CA ASP A 149 10.28 12.09 4.90
C ASP A 149 11.07 12.61 3.67
N ARG A 150 10.83 12.05 2.48
CA ARG A 150 11.37 12.58 1.22
C ARG A 150 10.37 13.50 0.54
N PRO A 151 10.82 14.72 0.15
CA PRO A 151 9.96 15.68 -0.51
C PRO A 151 9.84 15.41 -2.01
N TYR A 152 8.61 15.49 -2.50
CA TYR A 152 8.25 15.70 -3.90
C TYR A 152 7.65 17.09 -3.99
N ARG A 153 8.02 17.89 -4.99
CA ARG A 153 7.66 19.30 -5.07
C ARG A 153 7.23 19.67 -6.48
N ALA A 154 6.27 20.59 -6.56
CA ALA A 154 5.93 21.29 -7.78
C ALA A 154 5.70 22.75 -7.45
N ARG A 155 6.27 23.64 -8.27
CA ARG A 155 6.19 25.08 -8.07
C ARG A 155 4.87 25.62 -8.54
N PHE A 156 4.26 26.52 -7.76
CA PHE A 156 3.19 27.35 -8.23
C PHE A 156 3.71 28.38 -9.23
N PRO A 157 3.00 28.59 -10.35
CA PRO A 157 3.30 29.71 -11.20
C PRO A 157 3.05 31.03 -10.45
N ASN A 158 3.88 32.02 -10.73
CA ASN A 158 3.66 33.39 -10.25
C ASN A 158 2.54 34.03 -11.07
N ASP A 159 1.30 33.67 -10.74
CA ASP A 159 0.10 34.16 -11.41
C ASP A 159 -0.82 34.81 -10.38
N SER A 160 -1.25 36.04 -10.70
CA SER A 160 -2.15 36.81 -9.86
C SER A 160 -3.60 36.25 -9.84
N THR A 161 -3.94 35.37 -10.77
CA THR A 161 -5.28 34.76 -10.88
C THR A 161 -5.43 33.47 -10.10
N GLY A 162 -4.30 32.83 -9.72
CA GLY A 162 -4.26 31.53 -9.08
C GLY A 162 -4.10 30.37 -10.08
N ALA A 163 -3.61 29.25 -9.56
CA ALA A 163 -3.36 28.05 -10.36
C ALA A 163 -3.63 26.77 -9.56
N SER A 164 -3.96 25.70 -10.27
CA SER A 164 -3.97 24.36 -9.72
C SER A 164 -2.62 23.70 -9.96
N VAL A 165 -2.06 23.09 -8.91
CA VAL A 165 -0.80 22.35 -8.96
C VAL A 165 -1.02 20.96 -8.43
N THR A 166 -0.49 19.96 -9.13
CA THR A 166 -0.50 18.57 -8.67
C THR A 166 0.94 18.08 -8.47
N VAL A 167 1.18 17.51 -7.29
CA VAL A 167 2.44 16.84 -6.95
C VAL A 167 2.18 15.36 -6.83
N THR A 168 2.95 14.55 -7.51
CA THR A 168 2.88 13.09 -7.39
C THR A 168 4.19 12.52 -6.88
N GLY A 169 4.09 11.46 -6.10
CA GLY A 169 5.24 10.70 -5.63
C GLY A 169 4.94 9.21 -5.59
N ILE A 170 5.96 8.40 -5.83
CA ILE A 170 5.86 6.94 -5.75
C ILE A 170 7.08 6.36 -5.07
N ARG A 171 6.88 5.42 -4.14
CA ARG A 171 7.96 4.73 -3.44
C ARG A 171 7.58 3.33 -2.99
N VAL A 172 8.60 2.50 -2.88
CA VAL A 172 8.52 1.27 -2.10
C VAL A 172 8.66 1.62 -0.62
N VAL A 173 7.69 1.18 0.17
CA VAL A 173 7.68 1.25 1.63
C VAL A 173 7.97 -0.15 2.14
N PRO A 174 9.09 -0.37 2.85
CA PRO A 174 9.44 -1.67 3.40
C PRO A 174 8.42 -2.20 4.41
N ALA A 175 8.38 -3.51 4.58
CA ALA A 175 7.62 -4.17 5.63
C ALA A 175 7.95 -3.58 7.01
N GLY A 176 6.92 -3.39 7.83
CA GLY A 176 7.06 -2.84 9.18
C GLY A 176 7.26 -1.32 9.25
N GLN A 177 7.35 -0.62 8.11
CA GLN A 177 7.55 0.83 8.08
C GLN A 177 6.25 1.59 7.88
N ASP A 178 6.07 2.68 8.63
CA ASP A 178 5.02 3.68 8.41
C ASP A 178 5.40 4.56 7.21
N PRO A 179 4.53 4.73 6.19
CA PRO A 179 4.80 5.58 5.03
C PRO A 179 4.94 7.07 5.35
N LYS A 180 4.38 7.57 6.48
CA LYS A 180 4.44 8.98 6.91
C LYS A 180 4.07 9.95 5.80
N ILE A 181 2.84 9.84 5.30
CA ILE A 181 2.37 10.63 4.16
C ILE A 181 1.82 11.97 4.67
N ARG A 182 2.47 13.05 4.28
CA ARG A 182 2.07 14.42 4.64
C ARG A 182 2.15 15.31 3.41
N CYS A 183 1.26 16.30 3.32
CA CYS A 183 1.38 17.35 2.32
C CYS A 183 1.37 18.74 2.95
N GLY A 184 1.81 19.71 2.19
CA GLY A 184 1.85 21.10 2.61
C GLY A 184 2.57 21.98 1.60
N PHE A 185 3.13 23.05 2.10
CA PHE A 185 3.77 24.08 1.29
C PHE A 185 5.18 24.35 1.77
N THR A 186 6.06 24.64 0.83
CA THR A 186 7.45 25.00 1.15
C THR A 186 7.77 26.32 0.46
N GLY A 187 8.31 27.28 1.22
CA GLY A 187 8.94 28.47 0.65
C GLY A 187 10.14 28.05 -0.19
N ALA A 188 10.22 28.53 -1.44
CA ALA A 188 11.29 28.13 -2.33
C ALA A 188 12.67 28.59 -1.82
N TYR A 189 13.69 27.88 -2.28
CA TYR A 189 15.07 28.20 -1.92
C TYR A 189 15.44 29.62 -2.38
N GLY A 190 15.94 30.42 -1.45
CA GLY A 190 16.43 31.78 -1.68
C GLY A 190 15.40 32.90 -1.49
N THR A 191 14.11 32.65 -1.66
CA THR A 191 13.10 33.70 -1.67
C THR A 191 12.02 33.59 -0.59
N GLY A 192 11.56 32.35 -0.30
CA GLY A 192 10.32 32.19 0.43
C GLY A 192 9.14 32.76 -0.34
N GLY A 193 8.00 32.93 0.31
CA GLY A 193 6.85 33.51 -0.39
C GLY A 193 5.58 33.69 0.46
N THR A 194 4.60 34.30 -0.14
CA THR A 194 3.25 34.45 0.42
C THR A 194 2.25 33.75 -0.48
N PHE A 195 1.46 32.87 0.10
CA PHE A 195 0.52 32.01 -0.60
C PHE A 195 -0.85 32.05 0.06
N SER A 196 -1.91 32.05 -0.74
CA SER A 196 -3.28 31.91 -0.27
C SER A 196 -3.98 30.76 -0.99
N ILE A 197 -4.70 29.96 -0.23
CA ILE A 197 -5.51 28.86 -0.74
C ILE A 197 -6.97 29.29 -0.81
N SER A 198 -7.70 28.78 -1.79
CA SER A 198 -9.16 28.74 -1.70
C SER A 198 -9.56 27.75 -0.61
N GLY A 199 -10.39 28.19 0.33
CA GLY A 199 -10.93 27.32 1.39
C GLY A 199 -11.93 26.27 0.90
N ASP A 200 -12.12 26.11 -0.39
CA ASP A 200 -13.00 25.12 -0.98
C ASP A 200 -12.23 23.77 -1.08
N SER A 201 -12.62 22.83 -0.24
CA SER A 201 -12.03 21.47 -0.17
C SER A 201 -12.16 20.72 -1.50
N ALA A 202 -13.10 21.08 -2.36
CA ALA A 202 -13.27 20.46 -3.68
C ALA A 202 -12.06 20.65 -4.61
N TYR A 203 -11.17 21.60 -4.30
CA TYR A 203 -9.99 21.91 -5.12
C TYR A 203 -8.66 21.54 -4.48
N SER A 204 -8.67 20.95 -3.28
CA SER A 204 -7.42 20.69 -2.56
C SER A 204 -7.50 19.38 -1.79
N THR A 205 -6.88 18.34 -2.33
CA THR A 205 -6.92 16.98 -1.78
C THR A 205 -5.54 16.33 -1.73
N LEU A 206 -5.29 15.58 -0.67
CA LEU A 206 -4.21 14.61 -0.58
C LEU A 206 -4.81 13.21 -0.72
N PHE A 207 -4.38 12.48 -1.72
CA PHE A 207 -4.81 11.11 -1.97
C PHE A 207 -3.60 10.17 -1.97
N ALA A 208 -3.73 9.02 -1.34
CA ALA A 208 -2.69 8.00 -1.33
C ALA A 208 -3.27 6.62 -1.60
N THR A 209 -2.57 5.82 -2.39
CA THR A 209 -2.85 4.41 -2.61
C THR A 209 -1.62 3.57 -2.31
N ALA A 210 -1.84 2.35 -1.87
CA ALA A 210 -0.78 1.38 -1.72
C ALA A 210 -1.22 0.01 -2.25
N LEU A 211 -0.29 -0.64 -2.94
CA LEU A 211 -0.41 -2.00 -3.44
C LEU A 211 0.72 -2.85 -2.84
N PRO A 212 0.46 -4.12 -2.48
CA PRO A 212 1.53 -5.04 -2.13
C PRO A 212 2.56 -5.09 -3.26
N ARG A 213 3.83 -5.04 -2.90
CA ARG A 213 4.88 -5.26 -3.88
C ARG A 213 4.98 -6.76 -4.13
N SER A 214 4.56 -7.22 -5.30
CA SER A 214 4.88 -8.57 -5.75
C SER A 214 6.40 -8.68 -5.90
N MET A 215 7.01 -9.61 -5.18
CA MET A 215 8.38 -9.99 -5.50
C MET A 215 8.29 -10.85 -6.76
N GLY A 216 8.79 -10.31 -7.87
CA GLY A 216 9.05 -11.05 -9.10
C GLY A 216 10.16 -12.07 -8.88
#